data_d591d9d5adfc62f22f0d1e8ad3c76fdc
#
_entry.id   d591d9d5adfc62f22f0d1e8ad3c76fdc
#
_cell.length_a   1.000
_cell.length_b   1.000
_cell.length_c   1.000
_cell.angle_alpha   90.00
_cell.angle_beta   90.00
_cell.angle_gamma   90.00
#
_symmetry.space_group_name_H-M   'P 1'
#
loop_
_entity.id
_entity.type
_entity.pdbx_description
1 polymer ?
#
loop_
_entity_poly.entity_id
_entity_poly.type
_entity_poly.pdbx_seq_one_letter_code
_entity_poly.pdbx_strand_id
1 'polypeptide(L)'
;MSWSDRALGLIETRGLIGAIEAADAGCKAANVRLLGSERADAGLVTVMFSGDVAAVKSAVDAGAAAATRVGQLVSSHVIPRPHPQLDTIEGDEEDAAAPTKAAPGKERFSTERLDKARVVELRAEARRIPAFPIKGRDVARAGREELLKAFRSLNE
;
A
#
# COMPACT_ATOMS: atom_id res chain seq x y z
N MET A 1 7.84 12.29 11.07
CA MET A 1 8.89 11.76 11.98
C MET A 1 10.08 11.41 11.14
N SER A 2 11.27 11.93 11.46
CA SER A 2 12.48 11.73 10.66
C SER A 2 13.07 10.32 10.84
N TRP A 3 13.77 9.81 9.84
CA TRP A 3 14.57 8.58 9.91
C TRP A 3 15.70 8.63 10.96
N SER A 4 16.04 9.83 11.47
CA SER A 4 17.09 9.98 12.49
C SER A 4 16.86 9.16 13.75
N ASP A 5 15.60 8.84 14.07
CA ASP A 5 15.19 8.18 15.32
C ASP A 5 14.61 6.78 15.10
N ARG A 6 14.64 6.27 13.87
CA ARG A 6 14.04 4.98 13.51
C ARG A 6 15.02 4.10 12.75
N ALA A 7 14.86 2.79 12.90
CA ALA A 7 15.49 1.80 12.03
C ALA A 7 14.56 1.45 10.85
N LEU A 8 15.19 1.01 9.75
CA LEU A 8 14.53 0.42 8.60
C LEU A 8 14.86 -1.07 8.53
N GLY A 9 13.83 -1.91 8.51
CA GLY A 9 13.92 -3.36 8.31
C GLY A 9 13.44 -3.74 6.92
N LEU A 10 14.15 -4.64 6.28
CA LEU A 10 13.90 -5.10 4.92
C LEU A 10 13.90 -6.63 4.89
N ILE A 11 12.90 -7.23 4.26
CA ILE A 11 12.84 -8.65 3.97
C ILE A 11 12.45 -8.83 2.51
N GLU A 12 13.33 -9.46 1.73
CA GLU A 12 13.07 -9.76 0.34
C GLU A 12 12.78 -11.24 0.15
N THR A 13 11.71 -11.54 -0.56
CA THR A 13 11.28 -12.90 -0.87
C THR A 13 11.06 -13.09 -2.36
N ARG A 14 11.11 -14.32 -2.82
CA ARG A 14 10.62 -14.67 -4.15
C ARG A 14 9.15 -15.07 -4.04
N GLY A 15 8.27 -14.24 -4.63
CA GLY A 15 6.83 -14.45 -4.60
C GLY A 15 6.14 -13.78 -3.42
N LEU A 16 4.83 -13.53 -3.60
CA LEU A 16 4.01 -12.75 -2.68
C LEU A 16 3.68 -13.50 -1.37
N ILE A 17 3.57 -14.83 -1.42
CA ILE A 17 3.17 -15.63 -0.24
C ILE A 17 4.18 -15.48 0.90
N GLY A 18 5.48 -15.62 0.58
CA GLY A 18 6.54 -15.42 1.57
C GLY A 18 6.57 -13.99 2.12
N ALA A 19 6.31 -13.00 1.27
CA ALA A 19 6.27 -11.60 1.68
C ALA A 19 5.11 -11.30 2.64
N ILE A 20 3.92 -11.84 2.39
CA ILE A 20 2.75 -11.67 3.27
C ILE A 20 3.03 -12.31 4.65
N GLU A 21 3.55 -13.54 4.65
CA GLU A 21 3.89 -14.25 5.90
C GLU A 21 4.99 -13.52 6.67
N ALA A 22 6.01 -12.98 5.97
CA ALA A 22 7.04 -12.15 6.58
C ALA A 22 6.47 -10.89 7.24
N ALA A 23 5.56 -10.21 6.55
CA ALA A 23 4.90 -9.00 7.05
C ALA A 23 4.08 -9.29 8.31
N ASP A 24 3.24 -10.33 8.28
CA ASP A 24 2.39 -10.74 9.39
C ASP A 24 3.21 -11.15 10.61
N ALA A 25 4.18 -12.04 10.42
CA ALA A 25 5.04 -12.51 11.51
C ALA A 25 5.88 -11.38 12.13
N GLY A 26 6.42 -10.48 11.30
CA GLY A 26 7.17 -9.32 11.77
C GLY A 26 6.31 -8.38 12.63
N CYS A 27 5.12 -8.04 12.17
CA CYS A 27 4.19 -7.18 12.90
C CYS A 27 3.69 -7.81 14.22
N LYS A 28 3.60 -9.12 14.28
CA LYS A 28 3.21 -9.85 15.50
C LYS A 28 4.35 -9.99 16.51
N ALA A 29 5.61 -10.04 16.04
CA ALA A 29 6.77 -10.26 16.88
C ALA A 29 7.22 -9.02 17.65
N ALA A 30 6.99 -7.81 17.15
CA ALA A 30 7.47 -6.58 17.75
C ALA A 30 6.61 -5.37 17.38
N ASN A 31 6.74 -4.29 18.16
CA ASN A 31 6.07 -3.03 17.91
C ASN A 31 6.76 -2.27 16.77
N VAL A 32 6.42 -2.61 15.54
CA VAL A 32 6.92 -1.99 14.32
C VAL A 32 5.78 -1.49 13.44
N ARG A 33 6.07 -0.50 12.62
CA ARG A 33 5.17 -0.04 11.56
C ARG A 33 5.55 -0.73 10.25
N LEU A 34 4.61 -1.41 9.62
CA LEU A 34 4.75 -1.89 8.26
C LEU A 34 4.63 -0.70 7.31
N LEU A 35 5.70 -0.42 6.55
CA LEU A 35 5.72 0.67 5.56
C LEU A 35 5.05 0.26 4.26
N GLY A 36 5.04 -1.05 3.98
CA GLY A 36 4.46 -1.61 2.77
C GLY A 36 5.32 -2.69 2.15
N SER A 37 5.01 -2.99 0.91
CA SER A 37 5.80 -3.92 0.10
C SER A 37 5.98 -3.41 -1.31
N GLU A 38 7.17 -3.59 -1.88
CA GLU A 38 7.48 -3.29 -3.26
C GLU A 38 7.73 -4.57 -4.06
N ARG A 39 7.32 -4.54 -5.32
CA ARG A 39 7.55 -5.63 -6.26
C ARG A 39 8.61 -5.21 -7.26
N ALA A 40 9.64 -6.03 -7.38
CA ALA A 40 10.65 -5.90 -8.41
C ALA A 40 10.49 -6.98 -9.48
N ASP A 41 11.27 -6.87 -10.54
CA ASP A 41 11.32 -7.87 -11.60
C ASP A 41 11.69 -9.27 -11.08
N ALA A 42 11.48 -10.29 -11.90
CA ALA A 42 11.73 -11.68 -11.57
C ALA A 42 10.95 -12.24 -10.36
N GLY A 43 9.84 -11.59 -9.98
CA GLY A 43 8.95 -12.03 -8.90
C GLY A 43 9.50 -11.76 -7.49
N LEU A 44 10.43 -10.83 -7.36
CA LEU A 44 10.94 -10.38 -6.07
C LEU A 44 9.92 -9.45 -5.40
N VAL A 45 9.78 -9.60 -4.09
CA VAL A 45 8.92 -8.76 -3.25
C VAL A 45 9.67 -8.39 -1.99
N THR A 46 9.81 -7.10 -1.74
CA THR A 46 10.47 -6.55 -0.54
C THR A 46 9.43 -6.01 0.41
N VAL A 47 9.45 -6.46 1.65
CA VAL A 47 8.63 -5.94 2.76
C VAL A 47 9.49 -5.00 3.60
N MET A 48 8.92 -3.87 4.01
CA MET A 48 9.63 -2.82 4.76
C MET A 48 8.96 -2.54 6.10
N PHE A 49 9.79 -2.43 7.15
CA PHE A 49 9.36 -2.11 8.52
C PHE A 49 10.09 -0.88 9.04
N SER A 50 9.44 -0.11 9.91
CA SER A 50 10.03 1.00 10.63
C SER A 50 9.70 0.92 12.12
N GLY A 51 10.63 1.34 12.97
CA GLY A 51 10.47 1.35 14.42
C GLY A 51 11.79 1.47 15.16
N ASP A 52 11.78 1.20 16.46
CA ASP A 52 12.99 1.13 17.26
C ASP A 52 13.94 0.04 16.76
N VAL A 53 15.25 0.24 16.86
CA VAL A 53 16.26 -0.69 16.34
C VAL A 53 16.04 -2.13 16.83
N ALA A 54 15.77 -2.31 18.14
CA ALA A 54 15.54 -3.62 18.73
C ALA A 54 14.24 -4.26 18.22
N ALA A 55 13.17 -3.47 18.10
CA ALA A 55 11.89 -3.93 17.57
C ALA A 55 11.99 -4.35 16.10
N VAL A 56 12.64 -3.52 15.27
CA VAL A 56 12.84 -3.83 13.84
C VAL A 56 13.69 -5.08 13.67
N LYS A 57 14.75 -5.25 14.47
CA LYS A 57 15.56 -6.46 14.43
C LYS A 57 14.73 -7.71 14.76
N SER A 58 13.95 -7.68 15.83
CA SER A 58 13.07 -8.79 16.22
C SER A 58 12.01 -9.09 15.15
N ALA A 59 11.42 -8.04 14.52
CA ALA A 59 10.45 -8.19 13.45
C ALA A 59 11.08 -8.83 12.20
N VAL A 60 12.27 -8.37 11.80
CA VAL A 60 12.98 -8.91 10.65
C VAL A 60 13.41 -10.36 10.87
N ASP A 61 13.93 -10.68 12.04
CA ASP A 61 14.32 -12.06 12.39
C ASP A 61 13.10 -13.01 12.36
N ALA A 62 11.99 -12.62 12.96
CA ALA A 62 10.76 -13.41 12.98
C ALA A 62 10.14 -13.54 11.58
N GLY A 63 10.07 -12.44 10.83
CA GLY A 63 9.51 -12.41 9.49
C GLY A 63 10.33 -13.25 8.49
N ALA A 64 11.65 -13.15 8.54
CA ALA A 64 12.56 -13.96 7.70
C ALA A 64 12.41 -15.46 7.98
N ALA A 65 12.35 -15.84 9.29
CA ALA A 65 12.12 -17.23 9.68
C ALA A 65 10.75 -17.75 9.22
N ALA A 66 9.71 -16.93 9.28
CA ALA A 66 8.36 -17.27 8.80
C ALA A 66 8.32 -17.43 7.28
N ALA A 67 8.89 -16.49 6.55
CA ALA A 67 8.97 -16.54 5.09
C ALA A 67 9.64 -17.80 4.58
N THR A 68 10.71 -18.24 5.24
CA THR A 68 11.46 -19.45 4.86
C THR A 68 10.63 -20.74 4.96
N ARG A 69 9.60 -20.76 5.83
CA ARG A 69 8.73 -21.93 5.98
C ARG A 69 7.70 -22.09 4.85
N VAL A 70 7.31 -20.99 4.20
CA VAL A 70 6.23 -20.99 3.21
C VAL A 70 6.65 -20.57 1.81
N GLY A 71 7.91 -20.10 1.67
CA GLY A 71 8.44 -19.61 0.41
C GLY A 71 9.95 -19.53 0.38
N GLN A 72 10.49 -18.77 -0.57
CA GLN A 72 11.93 -18.55 -0.71
C GLN A 72 12.30 -17.18 -0.16
N LEU A 73 13.01 -17.13 0.96
CA LEU A 73 13.71 -15.94 1.43
C LEU A 73 14.90 -15.66 0.52
N VAL A 74 15.05 -14.44 0.05
CA VAL A 74 16.18 -13.98 -0.77
C VAL A 74 17.20 -13.25 0.11
N SER A 75 16.74 -12.24 0.85
CA SER A 75 17.60 -11.46 1.75
C SER A 75 16.80 -10.85 2.89
N SER A 76 17.48 -10.50 3.98
CA SER A 76 16.94 -9.67 5.04
C SER A 76 18.01 -8.73 5.57
N HIS A 77 17.64 -7.51 5.93
CA HIS A 77 18.58 -6.51 6.42
C HIS A 77 17.92 -5.53 7.38
N VAL A 78 18.73 -4.99 8.30
CA VAL A 78 18.31 -3.92 9.21
C VAL A 78 19.29 -2.76 9.11
N ILE A 79 18.78 -1.57 8.86
CA ILE A 79 19.53 -0.31 8.86
C ILE A 79 19.15 0.44 10.14
N PRO A 80 20.03 0.45 11.18
CA PRO A 80 19.67 1.01 12.48
C PRO A 80 19.42 2.52 12.46
N ARG A 81 20.10 3.24 11.59
CA ARG A 81 19.98 4.70 11.43
C ARG A 81 20.06 5.07 9.96
N PRO A 82 18.97 4.97 9.23
CA PRO A 82 18.93 5.40 7.84
C PRO A 82 19.26 6.88 7.71
N HIS A 83 19.90 7.26 6.62
CA HIS A 83 20.19 8.67 6.34
C HIS A 83 18.87 9.43 6.13
N PRO A 84 18.73 10.69 6.60
CA PRO A 84 17.48 11.46 6.46
C PRO A 84 16.97 11.62 5.01
N GLN A 85 17.87 11.59 4.02
CA GLN A 85 17.47 11.62 2.61
C GLN A 85 16.65 10.39 2.15
N LEU A 86 16.60 9.32 2.96
CA LEU A 86 15.75 8.17 2.68
C LEU A 86 14.26 8.39 3.03
N ASP A 87 13.90 9.55 3.56
CA ASP A 87 12.49 9.93 3.78
C ASP A 87 11.66 9.84 2.49
N THR A 88 12.29 9.98 1.32
CA THR A 88 11.66 9.79 0.02
C THR A 88 11.24 8.35 -0.30
N ILE A 89 11.79 7.36 0.42
CA ILE A 89 11.42 5.93 0.26
C ILE A 89 10.13 5.61 1.01
N GLU A 90 9.78 6.38 2.04
CA GLU A 90 8.53 6.16 2.79
C GLU A 90 7.27 6.40 1.95
N GLY A 91 7.36 6.93 0.74
CA GLY A 91 6.18 7.39 0.01
C GLY A 91 5.38 8.39 0.85
N ASP A 92 4.77 9.35 0.27
CA ASP A 92 3.90 10.29 1.00
C ASP A 92 2.92 9.50 1.86
N GLU A 93 2.81 9.83 3.15
CA GLU A 93 1.98 9.13 4.16
C GLU A 93 0.50 8.98 3.76
N GLU A 94 0.09 9.55 2.63
CA GLU A 94 -1.26 9.47 2.08
C GLU A 94 -1.60 8.10 1.44
N ASP A 95 -0.60 7.29 1.02
CA ASP A 95 -0.87 5.98 0.37
C ASP A 95 -0.73 4.77 1.31
N ALA A 96 -0.17 4.93 2.51
CA ALA A 96 0.04 3.84 3.48
C ALA A 96 -1.11 3.65 4.47
N ALA A 97 -2.26 4.29 4.26
CA ALA A 97 -3.46 4.00 5.03
C ALA A 97 -3.99 2.62 4.64
N ALA A 98 -3.75 1.64 5.52
CA ALA A 98 -4.44 0.35 5.50
C ALA A 98 -5.94 0.53 5.20
N PRO A 99 -6.61 -0.47 4.60
CA PRO A 99 -8.05 -0.42 4.41
C PRO A 99 -8.77 -0.57 5.75
N THR A 100 -8.74 0.47 6.57
CA THR A 100 -9.72 0.64 7.61
C THR A 100 -11.07 0.80 6.91
N LYS A 101 -12.04 -0.05 7.29
CA LYS A 101 -13.45 0.11 6.94
C LYS A 101 -13.84 1.58 7.08
N ALA A 102 -13.74 2.33 6.00
CA ALA A 102 -14.18 3.72 5.99
C ALA A 102 -15.70 3.71 5.92
N ALA A 103 -16.32 4.24 6.96
CA ALA A 103 -17.68 4.70 6.90
C ALA A 103 -17.87 5.66 5.70
N PRO A 104 -19.04 5.76 5.07
CA PRO A 104 -19.26 6.57 3.90
C PRO A 104 -19.22 8.07 4.28
N GLY A 105 -18.07 8.69 4.14
CA GLY A 105 -17.86 10.12 4.33
C GLY A 105 -17.83 10.86 2.99
N LYS A 106 -18.49 11.99 2.93
CA LYS A 106 -18.88 12.80 1.76
C LYS A 106 -17.74 13.49 0.96
N GLU A 107 -16.45 13.17 1.16
CA GLU A 107 -15.35 13.97 0.56
C GLU A 107 -14.53 13.26 -0.55
N ARG A 108 -15.01 12.15 -1.09
CA ARG A 108 -14.23 11.34 -2.07
C ARG A 108 -14.19 11.87 -3.50
N PHE A 109 -15.00 12.83 -3.85
CA PHE A 109 -15.17 13.28 -5.24
C PHE A 109 -15.01 14.79 -5.39
N SER A 110 -13.78 15.31 -5.17
CA SER A 110 -13.55 16.70 -5.58
C SER A 110 -13.62 16.76 -7.11
N THR A 111 -14.47 17.63 -7.62
CA THR A 111 -14.71 17.85 -9.05
C THR A 111 -13.41 18.12 -9.82
N GLU A 112 -12.45 18.78 -9.19
CA GLU A 112 -11.15 19.10 -9.77
C GLU A 112 -10.26 17.85 -10.01
N ARG A 113 -10.35 16.85 -9.13
CA ARG A 113 -9.61 15.59 -9.27
C ARG A 113 -10.20 14.72 -10.38
N LEU A 114 -11.53 14.68 -10.47
CA LEU A 114 -12.24 13.96 -11.52
C LEU A 114 -11.99 14.56 -12.91
N ASP A 115 -11.91 15.87 -13.00
CA ASP A 115 -11.66 16.59 -14.27
C ASP A 115 -10.22 16.37 -14.80
N LYS A 116 -9.28 15.95 -13.94
CA LYS A 116 -7.90 15.61 -14.34
C LYS A 116 -7.69 14.10 -14.52
N ALA A 117 -8.61 13.27 -14.05
CA ALA A 117 -8.47 11.82 -14.06
C ALA A 117 -8.57 11.22 -15.47
N ARG A 118 -7.82 10.15 -15.72
CA ARG A 118 -7.91 9.39 -16.97
C ARG A 118 -9.18 8.53 -16.98
N VAL A 119 -9.68 8.21 -18.19
CA VAL A 119 -10.90 7.39 -18.35
C VAL A 119 -10.81 6.05 -17.62
N VAL A 120 -9.62 5.46 -17.56
CA VAL A 120 -9.38 4.19 -16.85
C VAL A 120 -9.60 4.35 -15.33
N GLU A 121 -9.14 5.45 -14.77
CA GLU A 121 -9.28 5.79 -13.35
C GLU A 121 -10.75 6.09 -13.01
N LEU A 122 -11.43 6.86 -13.85
CA LEU A 122 -12.85 7.15 -13.71
C LEU A 122 -13.70 5.87 -13.74
N ARG A 123 -13.39 4.92 -14.63
CA ARG A 123 -14.07 3.63 -14.69
C ARG A 123 -13.79 2.75 -13.46
N ALA A 124 -12.56 2.79 -12.95
CA ALA A 124 -12.20 2.06 -11.74
C ALA A 124 -12.94 2.61 -10.52
N GLU A 125 -13.04 3.93 -10.40
CA GLU A 125 -13.75 4.59 -9.31
C GLU A 125 -15.26 4.38 -9.41
N ALA A 126 -15.86 4.48 -10.60
CA ALA A 126 -17.26 4.19 -10.84
C ALA A 126 -17.68 2.79 -10.38
N ARG A 127 -16.81 1.79 -10.54
CA ARG A 127 -17.07 0.41 -10.08
C ARG A 127 -17.04 0.25 -8.57
N ARG A 128 -16.40 1.15 -7.83
CA ARG A 128 -16.31 1.12 -6.36
C ARG A 128 -17.54 1.70 -5.69
N ILE A 129 -18.36 2.45 -6.43
CA ILE A 129 -19.56 3.09 -5.91
C ILE A 129 -20.79 2.20 -6.16
N PRO A 130 -21.41 1.61 -5.13
CA PRO A 130 -22.57 0.73 -5.32
C PRO A 130 -23.77 1.45 -5.95
N ALA A 131 -23.93 2.75 -5.67
CA ALA A 131 -25.01 3.61 -6.17
C ALA A 131 -24.68 4.36 -7.46
N PHE A 132 -23.58 4.02 -8.17
CA PHE A 132 -23.22 4.71 -9.41
C PHE A 132 -24.32 4.55 -10.47
N PRO A 133 -24.70 5.65 -11.19
CA PRO A 133 -25.81 5.62 -12.15
C PRO A 133 -25.59 4.64 -13.33
N ILE A 134 -24.34 4.45 -13.74
CA ILE A 134 -23.97 3.54 -14.83
C ILE A 134 -23.44 2.23 -14.22
N LYS A 135 -24.00 1.08 -14.59
CA LYS A 135 -23.68 -0.21 -13.93
C LYS A 135 -23.05 -1.22 -14.90
N GLY A 136 -22.27 -2.12 -14.33
CA GLY A 136 -21.79 -3.33 -15.01
C GLY A 136 -20.96 -3.06 -16.27
N ARG A 137 -21.38 -3.65 -17.39
CA ARG A 137 -20.67 -3.56 -18.69
C ARG A 137 -20.70 -2.15 -19.29
N ASP A 138 -21.70 -1.34 -18.95
CA ASP A 138 -21.85 0.00 -19.49
C ASP A 138 -20.79 0.96 -18.96
N VAL A 139 -20.30 0.76 -17.72
CA VAL A 139 -19.13 1.50 -17.19
C VAL A 139 -17.89 1.28 -18.07
N ALA A 140 -17.71 0.07 -18.62
CA ALA A 140 -16.56 -0.23 -19.49
C ALA A 140 -16.65 0.43 -20.86
N ARG A 141 -17.86 0.76 -21.31
CA ARG A 141 -18.14 1.40 -22.62
C ARG A 141 -18.28 2.91 -22.51
N ALA A 142 -18.65 3.40 -21.32
CA ALA A 142 -18.89 4.82 -21.06
C ALA A 142 -17.66 5.67 -21.40
N GLY A 143 -17.89 6.77 -22.11
CA GLY A 143 -16.90 7.78 -22.43
C GLY A 143 -16.55 8.65 -21.20
N ARG A 144 -15.49 9.48 -21.32
CA ARG A 144 -15.04 10.37 -20.25
C ARG A 144 -16.13 11.34 -19.81
N GLU A 145 -16.80 11.98 -20.75
CA GLU A 145 -17.84 12.97 -20.46
C GLU A 145 -19.05 12.36 -19.77
N GLU A 146 -19.44 11.17 -20.18
CA GLU A 146 -20.54 10.42 -19.61
C GLU A 146 -20.27 10.01 -18.15
N LEU A 147 -19.04 9.55 -17.88
CA LEU A 147 -18.58 9.24 -16.52
C LEU A 147 -18.55 10.49 -15.63
N LEU A 148 -18.00 11.60 -16.11
CA LEU A 148 -17.96 12.87 -15.37
C LEU A 148 -19.36 13.40 -15.06
N LYS A 149 -20.28 13.30 -16.02
CA LYS A 149 -21.70 13.69 -15.80
C LYS A 149 -22.34 12.81 -14.72
N ALA A 150 -22.08 11.50 -14.76
CA ALA A 150 -22.59 10.59 -13.75
C ALA A 150 -21.98 10.83 -12.36
N PHE A 151 -20.70 11.22 -12.25
CA PHE A 151 -20.10 11.64 -10.97
C PHE A 151 -20.69 12.94 -10.42
N ARG A 152 -20.98 13.91 -11.28
CA ARG A 152 -21.61 15.17 -10.87
C ARG A 152 -23.02 14.98 -10.32
N SER A 153 -23.80 14.08 -10.92
CA SER A 153 -25.14 13.75 -10.43
C SER A 153 -25.19 13.01 -9.09
N LEU A 154 -24.06 12.51 -8.60
CA LEU A 154 -23.94 11.90 -7.27
C LEU A 154 -23.60 12.91 -6.17
N ASN A 155 -23.17 14.12 -6.56
CA ASN A 155 -22.82 15.20 -5.63
C ASN A 155 -23.97 16.21 -5.43
N GLU A 156 -25.07 16.06 -6.17
CA GLU A 156 -26.34 16.76 -5.96
C GLU A 156 -27.27 16.02 -5.00
#